data_e5bf64a7b02c613eb45508f282a33d8b
#
_entry.id   e5bf64a7b02c613eb45508f282a33d8b
#
_cell.length_a   1.000
_cell.length_b   1.000
_cell.length_c   1.000
_cell.angle_alpha   90.00
_cell.angle_beta   90.00
_cell.angle_gamma   90.00
#
_symmetry.space_group_name_H-M   'P 1'
#
loop_
_entity.id
_entity.type
_entity.pdbx_description
1 polymer ?
#
loop_
_entity_poly.entity_id
_entity_poly.type
_entity_poly.pdbx_seq_one_letter_code
_entity_poly.pdbx_strand_id
1 'polypeptide(L)'
;MKDGSFPDCDILPLGKLCIDGSYMGDMGRDSGFTKEEQKTMMTLWAVFRSPLFFGGELRLTDNYTLSLVTNPEVINVNQNSEKPLFVYNKGGIAVWQTKIENCTAVAVFNLSDEENRHKLKLSDLGIENVRAVRDLWARKDIPKCENDVAVSLKPHSSEFFEIY
;
A
#
# COMPACT_ATOMS: atom_id res chain seq x y z
N MET A 1 -8.24 15.65 -7.53
CA MET A 1 -8.95 14.85 -8.53
C MET A 1 -10.33 15.46 -8.74
N LYS A 2 -10.86 15.41 -9.98
CA LYS A 2 -12.26 15.76 -10.24
C LYS A 2 -13.14 14.54 -9.93
N ASP A 3 -14.41 14.75 -9.65
CA ASP A 3 -15.36 13.64 -9.49
C ASP A 3 -15.36 12.77 -10.74
N GLY A 4 -15.34 11.45 -10.55
CA GLY A 4 -15.25 10.47 -11.64
C GLY A 4 -13.86 10.27 -12.26
N SER A 5 -12.81 10.90 -11.71
CA SER A 5 -11.42 10.67 -12.13
C SER A 5 -10.62 9.91 -11.07
N PHE A 6 -9.67 9.10 -11.49
CA PHE A 6 -8.71 8.39 -10.65
C PHE A 6 -7.29 8.52 -11.25
N PRO A 7 -6.24 8.43 -10.43
CA PRO A 7 -4.89 8.27 -10.96
C PRO A 7 -4.76 6.89 -11.59
N ASP A 8 -4.36 6.84 -12.84
CA ASP A 8 -3.99 5.59 -13.48
C ASP A 8 -2.50 5.38 -13.26
N CYS A 9 -2.16 4.43 -12.39
CA CYS A 9 -0.78 4.09 -12.06
C CYS A 9 -0.24 2.95 -12.94
N ASP A 10 -0.98 2.59 -14.01
CA ASP A 10 -0.63 1.52 -14.93
C ASP A 10 -0.70 0.11 -14.28
N ILE A 11 -0.01 -0.84 -14.84
CA ILE A 11 -0.06 -2.26 -14.46
C ILE A 11 0.76 -2.55 -13.18
N LEU A 12 0.38 -3.62 -12.49
CA LEU A 12 1.10 -4.18 -11.33
C LEU A 12 2.02 -5.33 -11.77
N PRO A 13 3.29 -5.09 -12.11
CA PRO A 13 4.22 -6.12 -12.57
C PRO A 13 4.79 -6.92 -11.39
N LEU A 14 3.94 -7.70 -10.74
CA LEU A 14 4.26 -8.47 -9.54
C LEU A 14 4.49 -9.94 -9.86
N GLY A 15 5.38 -10.59 -9.10
CA GLY A 15 5.65 -12.01 -9.22
C GLY A 15 6.37 -12.38 -10.54
N LYS A 16 5.91 -13.44 -11.20
CA LYS A 16 6.45 -13.94 -12.47
C LYS A 16 5.90 -13.15 -13.65
N LEU A 17 6.76 -12.73 -14.56
CA LEU A 17 6.43 -11.92 -15.75
C LEU A 17 6.86 -12.65 -17.03
N CYS A 18 6.18 -12.41 -18.16
CA CYS A 18 6.61 -12.75 -19.52
C CYS A 18 7.13 -14.19 -19.71
N ILE A 19 6.34 -15.20 -19.35
CA ILE A 19 6.80 -16.59 -19.33
C ILE A 19 6.98 -17.24 -20.70
N ASP A 20 6.39 -16.69 -21.74
CA ASP A 20 6.36 -17.28 -23.08
C ASP A 20 7.30 -16.60 -24.08
N GLY A 21 8.06 -15.61 -23.63
CA GLY A 21 8.95 -14.84 -24.51
C GLY A 21 8.23 -13.95 -25.54
N SER A 22 6.92 -13.80 -25.40
CA SER A 22 6.07 -13.05 -26.36
C SER A 22 6.32 -11.55 -26.35
N TYR A 23 6.95 -11.03 -25.30
CA TYR A 23 7.27 -9.61 -25.17
C TYR A 23 8.78 -9.38 -25.16
N MET A 24 9.28 -8.69 -26.16
CA MET A 24 10.70 -8.31 -26.36
C MET A 24 11.70 -9.48 -26.26
N GLY A 25 11.27 -10.72 -26.55
CA GLY A 25 12.12 -11.91 -26.43
C GLY A 25 12.46 -12.35 -25.02
N ASP A 26 11.77 -11.83 -24.02
CA ASP A 26 12.01 -12.12 -22.60
C ASP A 26 11.42 -13.49 -22.24
N MET A 27 12.25 -14.43 -21.86
CA MET A 27 11.91 -15.85 -21.59
C MET A 27 11.47 -16.08 -20.14
N GLY A 28 10.61 -15.24 -19.62
CA GLY A 28 10.09 -15.37 -18.28
C GLY A 28 11.08 -14.90 -17.22
N ARG A 29 10.73 -13.85 -16.53
CA ARG A 29 11.54 -13.29 -15.44
C ARG A 29 10.69 -13.05 -14.20
N ASP A 30 11.33 -12.93 -13.07
CA ASP A 30 10.67 -12.41 -11.89
C ASP A 30 10.51 -10.89 -11.98
N SER A 31 9.60 -10.35 -11.23
CA SER A 31 9.52 -8.91 -11.01
C SER A 31 10.89 -8.38 -10.56
N GLY A 32 11.33 -7.27 -11.14
CA GLY A 32 12.57 -6.60 -10.71
C GLY A 32 12.49 -5.94 -9.33
N PHE A 33 11.28 -5.91 -8.74
CA PHE A 33 11.04 -5.34 -7.43
C PHE A 33 11.27 -6.36 -6.32
N THR A 34 11.88 -5.92 -5.22
CA THR A 34 11.94 -6.69 -3.98
C THR A 34 10.52 -6.96 -3.44
N LYS A 35 10.39 -7.87 -2.48
CA LYS A 35 9.10 -8.13 -1.82
C LYS A 35 8.52 -6.89 -1.15
N GLU A 36 9.37 -6.09 -0.52
CA GLU A 36 8.93 -4.84 0.12
C GLU A 36 8.42 -3.82 -0.91
N GLU A 37 9.12 -3.66 -2.03
CA GLU A 37 8.69 -2.76 -3.11
C GLU A 37 7.40 -3.23 -3.79
N GLN A 38 7.21 -4.55 -3.97
CA GLN A 38 5.96 -5.09 -4.49
C GLN A 38 4.79 -4.80 -3.54
N LYS A 39 4.98 -4.94 -2.23
CA LYS A 39 3.99 -4.55 -1.21
C LYS A 39 3.71 -3.05 -1.26
N THR A 40 4.77 -2.25 -1.39
CA THR A 40 4.67 -0.78 -1.48
C THR A 40 3.90 -0.35 -2.72
N MET A 41 4.16 -0.96 -3.86
CA MET A 41 3.41 -0.70 -5.09
C MET A 41 1.91 -1.00 -4.90
N MET A 42 1.57 -2.17 -4.36
CA MET A 42 0.17 -2.53 -4.10
C MET A 42 -0.49 -1.57 -3.10
N THR A 43 0.23 -1.13 -2.05
CA THR A 43 -0.24 -0.12 -1.09
C THR A 43 -0.56 1.20 -1.79
N LEU A 44 0.35 1.65 -2.69
CA LEU A 44 0.17 2.91 -3.43
C LEU A 44 -1.04 2.86 -4.37
N TRP A 45 -1.18 1.77 -5.15
CA TRP A 45 -2.36 1.57 -6.01
C TRP A 45 -3.64 1.56 -5.20
N ALA A 46 -3.62 0.92 -4.03
CA ALA A 46 -4.79 0.84 -3.17
C ALA A 46 -5.19 2.22 -2.62
N VAL A 47 -4.27 2.97 -1.99
CA VAL A 47 -4.60 4.28 -1.42
C VAL A 47 -4.97 5.31 -2.49
N PHE A 48 -4.44 5.18 -3.71
CA PHE A 48 -4.75 6.06 -4.84
C PHE A 48 -6.02 5.67 -5.58
N ARG A 49 -6.59 4.50 -5.29
CA ARG A 49 -7.74 3.96 -6.03
C ARG A 49 -7.43 3.76 -7.51
N SER A 50 -6.17 3.48 -7.83
CA SER A 50 -5.78 3.10 -9.18
C SER A 50 -6.39 1.75 -9.54
N PRO A 51 -6.80 1.51 -10.79
CA PRO A 51 -7.21 0.18 -11.24
C PRO A 51 -6.13 -0.86 -10.94
N LEU A 52 -6.53 -2.01 -10.40
CA LEU A 52 -5.61 -3.09 -10.04
C LEU A 52 -5.42 -4.03 -11.25
N PHE A 53 -4.68 -3.58 -12.25
CA PHE A 53 -4.31 -4.41 -13.40
C PHE A 53 -3.11 -5.28 -13.06
N PHE A 54 -3.35 -6.56 -12.78
CA PHE A 54 -2.29 -7.51 -12.51
C PHE A 54 -1.51 -7.86 -13.78
N GLY A 55 -0.23 -7.54 -13.81
CA GLY A 55 0.68 -7.76 -14.93
C GLY A 55 1.55 -9.01 -14.81
N GLY A 56 1.35 -9.80 -13.76
CA GLY A 56 2.04 -11.07 -13.56
C GLY A 56 1.37 -12.25 -14.27
N GLU A 57 2.07 -13.37 -14.36
CA GLU A 57 1.53 -14.62 -14.90
C GLU A 57 0.74 -15.38 -13.83
N LEU A 58 -0.59 -15.39 -13.95
CA LEU A 58 -1.49 -15.97 -12.95
C LEU A 58 -1.22 -17.45 -12.67
N ARG A 59 -0.82 -18.21 -13.67
CA ARG A 59 -0.56 -19.67 -13.54
C ARG A 59 0.70 -19.98 -12.73
N LEU A 60 1.61 -19.02 -12.62
CA LEU A 60 2.88 -19.15 -11.92
C LEU A 60 2.99 -18.21 -10.70
N THR A 61 1.87 -17.64 -10.27
CA THR A 61 1.81 -16.76 -9.12
C THR A 61 2.19 -17.49 -7.84
N ASP A 62 3.23 -17.02 -7.14
CA ASP A 62 3.64 -17.57 -5.86
C ASP A 62 2.71 -17.14 -4.72
N ASN A 63 2.84 -17.80 -3.56
CA ASN A 63 1.99 -17.53 -2.40
C ASN A 63 2.15 -16.10 -1.88
N TYR A 64 3.33 -15.49 -2.01
CA TYR A 64 3.55 -14.11 -1.58
C TYR A 64 2.79 -13.12 -2.49
N THR A 65 3.00 -13.23 -3.79
CA THR A 65 2.29 -12.40 -4.78
C THR A 65 0.78 -12.58 -4.65
N LEU A 66 0.32 -13.84 -4.51
CA LEU A 66 -1.10 -14.13 -4.29
C LEU A 66 -1.63 -13.42 -3.03
N SER A 67 -0.87 -13.45 -1.93
CA SER A 67 -1.27 -12.78 -0.69
C SER A 67 -1.40 -11.25 -0.82
N LEU A 68 -0.63 -10.62 -1.71
CA LEU A 68 -0.77 -9.20 -2.00
C LEU A 68 -2.05 -8.90 -2.78
N VAL A 69 -2.25 -9.60 -3.92
CA VAL A 69 -3.32 -9.26 -4.87
C VAL A 69 -4.69 -9.80 -4.44
N THR A 70 -4.77 -10.64 -3.42
CA THR A 70 -6.02 -11.16 -2.88
C THR A 70 -6.32 -10.70 -1.46
N ASN A 71 -5.57 -9.74 -0.91
CA ASN A 71 -5.85 -9.21 0.42
C ASN A 71 -7.17 -8.42 0.40
N PRO A 72 -8.25 -8.91 1.03
CA PRO A 72 -9.56 -8.29 0.92
C PRO A 72 -9.63 -6.91 1.61
N GLU A 73 -8.80 -6.66 2.64
CA GLU A 73 -8.80 -5.40 3.37
C GLU A 73 -8.13 -4.30 2.54
N VAL A 74 -7.01 -4.60 1.88
CA VAL A 74 -6.33 -3.67 0.96
C VAL A 74 -7.19 -3.39 -0.28
N ILE A 75 -7.84 -4.43 -0.83
CA ILE A 75 -8.77 -4.29 -1.96
C ILE A 75 -9.98 -3.43 -1.56
N ASN A 76 -10.50 -3.60 -0.34
CA ASN A 76 -11.60 -2.80 0.17
C ASN A 76 -11.27 -1.30 0.17
N VAL A 77 -10.07 -0.92 0.62
CA VAL A 77 -9.62 0.48 0.53
C VAL A 77 -9.57 0.96 -0.92
N ASN A 78 -9.02 0.19 -1.84
CA ASN A 78 -8.96 0.56 -3.25
C ASN A 78 -10.35 0.84 -3.84
N GLN A 79 -11.32 -0.01 -3.53
CA GLN A 79 -12.65 0.04 -4.16
C GLN A 79 -13.61 1.03 -3.51
N ASN A 80 -13.53 1.19 -2.20
CA ASN A 80 -14.57 1.85 -1.40
C ASN A 80 -14.13 3.13 -0.69
N SER A 81 -12.84 3.52 -0.76
CA SER A 81 -12.38 4.74 -0.13
C SER A 81 -12.72 6.00 -0.93
N GLU A 82 -12.61 7.14 -0.27
CA GLU A 82 -12.76 8.46 -0.87
C GLU A 82 -11.46 8.90 -1.59
N LYS A 83 -11.44 10.15 -2.03
CA LYS A 83 -10.27 10.76 -2.67
C LYS A 83 -9.07 10.77 -1.71
N PRO A 84 -7.88 10.27 -2.15
CA PRO A 84 -6.69 10.29 -1.32
C PRO A 84 -6.19 11.71 -1.06
N LEU A 85 -5.67 11.91 0.14
CA LEU A 85 -5.08 13.16 0.59
C LEU A 85 -3.60 12.91 0.92
N PHE A 86 -2.72 13.68 0.29
CA PHE A 86 -1.32 13.75 0.70
C PHE A 86 -1.20 14.54 2.01
N VAL A 87 -0.58 13.94 3.02
CA VAL A 87 -0.42 14.58 4.33
C VAL A 87 0.93 15.29 4.43
N TYR A 88 2.02 14.55 4.25
CA TYR A 88 3.37 15.12 4.25
C TYR A 88 4.41 14.18 3.62
N ASN A 89 5.60 14.77 3.33
CA ASN A 89 6.84 14.05 3.10
C ASN A 89 7.93 14.71 3.98
N LYS A 90 8.42 13.98 4.98
CA LYS A 90 9.42 14.45 5.93
C LYS A 90 10.44 13.36 6.23
N GLY A 91 11.74 13.68 6.09
CA GLY A 91 12.82 12.74 6.41
C GLY A 91 12.77 11.42 5.64
N GLY A 92 12.35 11.46 4.37
CA GLY A 92 12.21 10.26 3.53
C GLY A 92 10.92 9.46 3.79
N ILE A 93 10.05 9.93 4.67
CA ILE A 93 8.74 9.30 4.94
C ILE A 93 7.63 10.11 4.28
N ALA A 94 6.89 9.48 3.37
CA ALA A 94 5.68 10.02 2.77
C ALA A 94 4.44 9.39 3.40
N VAL A 95 3.43 10.22 3.69
CA VAL A 95 2.17 9.76 4.29
C VAL A 95 1.00 10.22 3.44
N TRP A 96 0.12 9.27 3.15
CA TRP A 96 -1.16 9.48 2.49
C TRP A 96 -2.29 8.92 3.33
N GLN A 97 -3.46 9.54 3.23
CA GLN A 97 -4.66 9.07 3.89
C GLN A 97 -5.87 9.16 2.98
N THR A 98 -6.88 8.35 3.26
CA THR A 98 -8.19 8.42 2.62
C THR A 98 -9.27 8.01 3.61
N LYS A 99 -10.47 8.54 3.46
CA LYS A 99 -11.63 8.12 4.25
C LYS A 99 -12.26 6.88 3.64
N ILE A 100 -12.71 6.00 4.50
CA ILE A 100 -13.48 4.82 4.11
C ILE A 100 -14.50 4.53 5.22
N GLU A 101 -15.78 4.63 4.91
CA GLU A 101 -16.87 4.45 5.88
C GLU A 101 -16.66 5.25 7.18
N ASN A 102 -16.42 4.52 8.29
CA ASN A 102 -16.27 5.09 9.64
C ASN A 102 -14.81 5.15 10.11
N CYS A 103 -13.83 4.97 9.21
CA CYS A 103 -12.42 4.99 9.56
C CYS A 103 -11.57 5.80 8.55
N THR A 104 -10.32 5.94 8.85
CA THR A 104 -9.32 6.54 7.97
C THR A 104 -8.27 5.49 7.61
N ALA A 105 -8.13 5.18 6.33
CA ALA A 105 -7.01 4.38 5.84
C ALA A 105 -5.78 5.28 5.67
N VAL A 106 -4.64 4.86 6.21
CA VAL A 106 -3.38 5.61 6.24
C VAL A 106 -2.25 4.75 5.71
N ALA A 107 -1.61 5.21 4.63
CA ALA A 107 -0.44 4.58 4.04
C ALA A 107 0.82 5.38 4.37
N VAL A 108 1.85 4.68 4.86
CA VAL A 108 3.14 5.25 5.24
C VAL A 108 4.22 4.60 4.38
N PHE A 109 5.00 5.40 3.68
CA PHE A 109 6.02 4.95 2.73
C PHE A 109 7.41 5.42 3.14
N ASN A 110 8.38 4.52 3.14
CA ASN A 110 9.78 4.87 3.23
C ASN A 110 10.36 5.05 1.82
N LEU A 111 10.76 6.25 1.48
CA LEU A 111 11.33 6.62 0.18
C LEU A 111 12.86 6.55 0.15
N SER A 112 13.49 6.12 1.24
CA SER A 112 14.95 6.09 1.37
C SER A 112 15.53 4.68 1.22
N ASP A 113 16.82 4.60 0.96
CA ASP A 113 17.62 3.38 0.90
C ASP A 113 18.00 2.84 2.29
N GLU A 114 17.54 3.50 3.36
CA GLU A 114 17.85 3.14 4.75
C GLU A 114 16.59 2.73 5.51
N GLU A 115 16.77 1.90 6.55
CA GLU A 115 15.69 1.63 7.51
C GLU A 115 15.30 2.92 8.23
N ASN A 116 13.99 3.18 8.34
CA ASN A 116 13.47 4.37 8.97
C ASN A 116 12.47 4.00 10.08
N ARG A 117 12.69 4.54 11.28
CA ARG A 117 11.78 4.45 12.41
C ARG A 117 11.01 5.75 12.54
N HIS A 118 9.72 5.68 12.35
CA HIS A 118 8.88 6.87 12.33
C HIS A 118 7.73 6.75 13.34
N LYS A 119 7.33 7.89 13.90
CA LYS A 119 6.13 8.02 14.72
C LYS A 119 5.08 8.79 13.94
N LEU A 120 4.08 8.07 13.49
CA LEU A 120 2.93 8.63 12.82
C LEU A 120 2.03 9.30 13.86
N LYS A 121 2.08 10.62 13.94
CA LYS A 121 1.23 11.38 14.88
C LYS A 121 -0.18 11.46 14.35
N LEU A 122 -1.14 11.02 15.14
CA LEU A 122 -2.55 10.98 14.75
C LEU A 122 -3.14 12.39 14.61
N SER A 123 -2.63 13.35 15.39
CA SER A 123 -2.98 14.78 15.24
C SER A 123 -2.60 15.36 13.88
N ASP A 124 -1.48 14.93 13.26
CA ASP A 124 -1.07 15.38 11.93
C ASP A 124 -2.03 14.88 10.83
N LEU A 125 -2.80 13.83 11.14
CA LEU A 125 -3.82 13.24 10.28
C LEU A 125 -5.23 13.82 10.54
N GLY A 126 -5.38 14.66 11.56
CA GLY A 126 -6.68 15.15 12.01
C GLY A 126 -7.55 14.03 12.63
N ILE A 127 -6.91 13.01 13.22
CA ILE A 127 -7.60 11.88 13.84
C ILE A 127 -7.55 12.06 15.37
N GLU A 128 -8.72 12.03 15.98
CA GLU A 128 -8.91 12.14 17.42
C GLU A 128 -9.74 10.96 17.94
N ASN A 129 -9.62 10.67 19.23
CA ASN A 129 -10.43 9.64 19.91
C ASN A 129 -10.33 8.25 19.27
N VAL A 130 -9.10 7.80 18.98
CA VAL A 130 -8.83 6.50 18.37
C VAL A 130 -9.34 5.36 19.23
N ARG A 131 -10.16 4.51 18.63
CA ARG A 131 -10.72 3.29 19.26
C ARG A 131 -9.88 2.06 18.96
N ALA A 132 -9.42 1.94 17.70
CA ALA A 132 -8.64 0.80 17.22
C ALA A 132 -7.75 1.23 16.06
N VAL A 133 -6.64 0.51 15.89
CA VAL A 133 -5.78 0.59 14.70
C VAL A 133 -5.58 -0.82 14.17
N ARG A 134 -5.83 -1.01 12.89
CA ARG A 134 -5.70 -2.30 12.21
C ARG A 134 -4.62 -2.25 11.15
N ASP A 135 -3.68 -3.16 11.22
CA ASP A 135 -2.69 -3.41 10.16
C ASP A 135 -3.36 -4.23 9.06
N LEU A 136 -3.51 -3.63 7.88
CA LEU A 136 -4.20 -4.25 6.73
C LEU A 136 -3.38 -5.36 6.08
N TRP A 137 -2.04 -5.27 6.14
CA TRP A 137 -1.18 -6.31 5.60
C TRP A 137 -1.10 -7.54 6.49
N ALA A 138 -0.92 -7.33 7.79
CA ALA A 138 -0.93 -8.41 8.77
C ALA A 138 -2.35 -8.90 9.09
N ARG A 139 -3.39 -8.13 8.73
CA ARG A 139 -4.81 -8.39 9.04
C ARG A 139 -5.05 -8.59 10.53
N LYS A 140 -4.42 -7.72 11.33
CA LYS A 140 -4.45 -7.79 12.79
C LYS A 140 -4.61 -6.41 13.39
N ASP A 141 -5.33 -6.35 14.48
CA ASP A 141 -5.36 -5.16 15.29
C ASP A 141 -4.04 -5.00 16.02
N ILE A 142 -3.49 -3.80 16.01
CA ILE A 142 -2.31 -3.45 16.80
C ILE A 142 -2.75 -2.88 18.16
N PRO A 143 -1.89 -2.96 19.18
CA PRO A 143 -2.21 -2.40 20.48
C PRO A 143 -2.65 -0.95 20.37
N LYS A 144 -3.67 -0.58 21.16
CA LYS A 144 -4.24 0.77 21.13
C LYS A 144 -3.15 1.83 21.33
N CYS A 145 -3.09 2.76 20.39
CA CYS A 145 -2.23 3.92 20.41
C CYS A 145 -3.09 5.16 20.70
N GLU A 146 -2.74 5.96 21.68
CA GLU A 146 -3.52 7.16 22.02
C GLU A 146 -3.18 8.36 21.12
N ASN A 147 -1.89 8.56 20.84
CA ASN A 147 -1.41 9.76 20.16
C ASN A 147 -0.58 9.50 18.91
N ASP A 148 0.10 8.36 18.86
CA ASP A 148 0.96 8.01 17.71
C ASP A 148 0.98 6.50 17.43
N VAL A 149 1.27 6.14 16.17
CA VAL A 149 1.56 4.78 15.74
C VAL A 149 3.04 4.71 15.40
N ALA A 150 3.80 3.89 16.14
CA ALA A 150 5.19 3.65 15.83
C ALA A 150 5.33 2.66 14.69
N VAL A 151 6.08 3.01 13.65
CA VAL A 151 6.38 2.16 12.50
C VAL A 151 7.88 1.99 12.31
N SER A 152 8.31 0.81 11.90
CA SER A 152 9.68 0.52 11.46
C SER A 152 9.64 0.05 10.03
N LEU A 153 10.18 0.85 9.14
CA LEU A 153 10.07 0.69 7.70
C LEU A 153 11.46 0.35 7.11
N LYS A 154 11.58 -0.82 6.50
CA LYS A 154 12.75 -1.15 5.71
C LYS A 154 12.90 -0.19 4.52
N PRO A 155 14.06 -0.17 3.82
CA PRO A 155 14.19 0.56 2.58
C PRO A 155 13.04 0.25 1.62
N HIS A 156 12.45 1.30 1.02
CA HIS A 156 11.37 1.23 0.04
C HIS A 156 10.12 0.46 0.47
N SER A 157 9.95 0.21 1.78
CA SER A 157 8.78 -0.48 2.30
C SER A 157 7.63 0.47 2.63
N SER A 158 6.47 -0.10 2.86
CA SER A 158 5.28 0.62 3.31
C SER A 158 4.53 -0.13 4.40
N GLU A 159 3.80 0.63 5.20
CA GLU A 159 2.77 0.11 6.10
C GLU A 159 1.42 0.73 5.77
N PHE A 160 0.34 -0.01 6.05
CA PHE A 160 -1.01 0.39 5.68
C PHE A 160 -1.98 0.05 6.81
N PHE A 161 -2.66 1.06 7.33
CA PHE A 161 -3.51 0.95 8.51
C PHE A 161 -4.91 1.46 8.22
N GLU A 162 -5.91 0.89 8.90
CA GLU A 162 -7.20 1.53 9.18
C GLU A 162 -7.24 2.00 10.62
N ILE A 163 -7.68 3.24 10.84
CA ILE A 163 -7.76 3.89 12.15
C ILE A 163 -9.21 4.28 12.40
N TYR A 164 -9.78 3.72 13.48
CA TYR A 164 -11.18 3.85 13.87
C TYR A 164 -11.39 4.78 15.05
#